data_acc779888aa0f8c1d410d172e0999f5f
#
_entry.id   acc779888aa0f8c1d410d172e0999f5f
#
_cell.length_a   1.000
_cell.length_b   1.000
_cell.length_c   1.000
_cell.angle_alpha   90.00
_cell.angle_beta   90.00
_cell.angle_gamma   90.00
#
_symmetry.space_group_name_H-M   'P 1'
#
loop_
_entity.id
_entity.type
_entity.pdbx_description
1 polymer ?
#
loop_
_entity_poly.entity_id
_entity_poly.type
_entity_poly.pdbx_seq_one_letter_code
_entity_poly.pdbx_strand_id
1 'polypeptide(L)'
;MASVNSKSLEISNENLETFSIFWLDAQVNTTEDNRRAQLKLREIINHLKTFDDQNECLQRILSLSPQDRLVLIVSGRCGRQLVPQIHYLRQVSSIYVYCMDKKANELWTKDFIKIKSVIVELKDLIHLIKQDQKSRIKIEEPLSINIFQNSTNKRDQSTTGLNGNFVHSLLLIDVLIRMKSIESDKKQLIQLCKKEYQNNNNELVLVSEFEKDYRKEKAVWWYTRDSFLYRVLNKALRVQNIDLLFLFRFVIRDIYQQLKQYQQQSPICVFRGQVMSIDELNTLRKSINIIFR
;
A
#
# COMPACT_ATOMS: atom_id res chain seq x y z
N MET A 1 -8.09 40.69 -7.66
CA MET A 1 -8.72 39.44 -7.25
C MET A 1 -8.47 38.41 -8.33
N ALA A 2 -7.45 37.58 -8.20
CA ALA A 2 -7.15 36.54 -9.17
C ALA A 2 -7.97 35.31 -8.79
N SER A 3 -8.88 34.87 -9.68
CA SER A 3 -9.61 33.63 -9.54
C SER A 3 -8.62 32.47 -9.69
N VAL A 4 -8.34 31.80 -8.60
CA VAL A 4 -7.64 30.53 -8.61
C VAL A 4 -8.57 29.51 -9.27
N ASN A 5 -8.32 29.21 -10.54
CA ASN A 5 -8.93 28.09 -11.23
C ASN A 5 -8.67 26.81 -10.40
N SER A 6 -9.73 26.27 -9.85
CA SER A 6 -9.72 24.92 -9.26
C SER A 6 -9.50 23.90 -10.39
N LYS A 7 -8.24 23.65 -10.78
CA LYS A 7 -7.91 22.41 -11.47
C LYS A 7 -8.29 21.30 -10.52
N SER A 8 -9.31 20.53 -10.89
CA SER A 8 -9.59 19.24 -10.25
C SER A 8 -8.28 18.45 -10.24
N LEU A 9 -7.80 18.14 -9.05
CA LEU A 9 -6.66 17.24 -8.85
C LEU A 9 -7.01 15.92 -9.56
N GLU A 10 -6.52 15.73 -10.77
CA GLU A 10 -6.52 14.42 -11.42
C GLU A 10 -5.48 13.56 -10.68
N ILE A 11 -5.83 13.11 -9.49
CA ILE A 11 -5.12 12.03 -8.83
C ILE A 11 -5.36 10.83 -9.74
N SER A 12 -4.30 10.42 -10.43
CA SER A 12 -4.29 9.34 -11.41
C SER A 12 -4.99 8.10 -10.85
N ASN A 13 -5.52 7.26 -11.73
CA ASN A 13 -6.25 6.02 -11.42
C ASN A 13 -5.35 4.96 -10.72
N GLU A 14 -4.46 5.40 -9.84
CA GLU A 14 -3.49 4.61 -9.12
C GLU A 14 -4.04 4.18 -7.76
N ASN A 15 -3.66 2.98 -7.35
CA ASN A 15 -4.00 2.49 -6.01
C ASN A 15 -3.42 3.43 -4.94
N LEU A 16 -4.25 3.99 -4.10
CA LEU A 16 -3.82 4.86 -2.99
C LEU A 16 -3.22 4.08 -1.81
N GLU A 17 -3.37 2.75 -1.78
CA GLU A 17 -2.84 1.87 -0.75
C GLU A 17 -1.68 1.01 -1.26
N THR A 18 -0.95 0.35 -0.34
CA THR A 18 0.20 -0.50 -0.67
C THR A 18 -0.21 -1.81 -1.32
N PHE A 19 -1.32 -2.39 -0.84
CA PHE A 19 -1.76 -3.71 -1.27
C PHE A 19 -2.75 -3.63 -2.43
N SER A 20 -2.67 -4.61 -3.35
CA SER A 20 -3.64 -4.83 -4.40
C SER A 20 -3.92 -6.32 -4.58
N ILE A 21 -5.11 -6.65 -5.07
CA ILE A 21 -5.46 -7.98 -5.56
C ILE A 21 -5.56 -7.90 -7.07
N PHE A 22 -4.88 -8.81 -7.78
CA PHE A 22 -5.14 -9.09 -9.19
C PHE A 22 -5.73 -10.50 -9.30
N TRP A 23 -6.80 -10.63 -10.05
CA TRP A 23 -7.45 -11.92 -10.29
C TRP A 23 -7.45 -12.20 -11.79
N LEU A 24 -6.63 -13.18 -12.20
CA LEU A 24 -6.52 -13.63 -13.59
C LEU A 24 -7.27 -14.95 -13.78
N ASP A 25 -8.37 -14.90 -14.49
CA ASP A 25 -9.17 -16.05 -14.89
C ASP A 25 -10.06 -15.67 -16.09
N ALA A 26 -10.11 -16.51 -17.12
CA ALA A 26 -10.93 -16.26 -18.30
C ALA A 26 -12.44 -16.08 -17.98
N GLN A 27 -12.89 -16.58 -16.85
CA GLN A 27 -14.29 -16.49 -16.42
C GLN A 27 -14.50 -15.58 -15.21
N VAL A 28 -13.53 -14.76 -14.85
CA VAL A 28 -13.54 -13.94 -13.63
C VAL A 28 -14.77 -13.02 -13.54
N ASN A 29 -15.28 -12.52 -14.65
CA ASN A 29 -16.39 -11.58 -14.72
C ASN A 29 -17.72 -12.22 -15.18
N THR A 30 -17.75 -13.54 -15.44
CA THR A 30 -18.91 -14.19 -16.09
C THR A 30 -19.95 -14.70 -15.08
N THR A 31 -19.52 -15.12 -13.88
CA THR A 31 -20.43 -15.72 -12.89
C THR A 31 -20.82 -14.73 -11.79
N GLU A 32 -22.05 -14.88 -11.27
CA GLU A 32 -22.51 -14.08 -10.13
C GLU A 32 -21.71 -14.37 -8.86
N ASP A 33 -21.28 -15.62 -8.66
CA ASP A 33 -20.45 -15.99 -7.51
C ASP A 33 -19.09 -15.29 -7.54
N ASN A 34 -18.47 -15.18 -8.72
CA ASN A 34 -17.21 -14.44 -8.86
C ASN A 34 -17.42 -12.93 -8.58
N ARG A 35 -18.52 -12.34 -9.03
CA ARG A 35 -18.84 -10.93 -8.73
C ARG A 35 -19.04 -10.69 -7.24
N ARG A 36 -19.77 -11.58 -6.56
CA ARG A 36 -19.94 -11.51 -5.09
C ARG A 36 -18.62 -11.68 -4.36
N ALA A 37 -17.76 -12.57 -4.83
CA ALA A 37 -16.42 -12.76 -4.26
C ALA A 37 -15.54 -11.52 -4.45
N GLN A 38 -15.61 -10.86 -5.60
CA GLN A 38 -14.88 -9.61 -5.83
C GLN A 38 -15.26 -8.53 -4.80
N LEU A 39 -16.55 -8.39 -4.48
CA LEU A 39 -16.99 -7.45 -3.43
C LEU A 39 -16.40 -7.80 -2.06
N LYS A 40 -16.44 -9.08 -1.66
CA LYS A 40 -15.86 -9.54 -0.40
C LYS A 40 -14.34 -9.40 -0.36
N LEU A 41 -13.65 -9.59 -1.48
CA LEU A 41 -12.22 -9.38 -1.58
C LEU A 41 -11.85 -7.89 -1.46
N ARG A 42 -12.68 -6.99 -2.00
CA ARG A 42 -12.50 -5.54 -1.83
C ARG A 42 -12.65 -5.07 -0.39
N GLU A 43 -13.45 -5.76 0.43
CA GLU A 43 -13.52 -5.49 1.88
C GLU A 43 -12.23 -5.86 2.63
N ILE A 44 -11.37 -6.69 2.04
CA ILE A 44 -10.08 -7.10 2.62
C ILE A 44 -8.95 -6.20 2.09
N ILE A 45 -8.90 -6.01 0.77
CA ILE A 45 -7.95 -5.16 0.05
C ILE A 45 -8.76 -4.36 -0.98
N ASN A 46 -8.84 -3.05 -0.79
CA ASN A 46 -9.71 -2.20 -1.60
C ASN A 46 -9.43 -2.27 -3.10
N HIS A 47 -8.15 -2.22 -3.47
CA HIS A 47 -7.76 -2.22 -4.88
C HIS A 47 -7.72 -3.63 -5.45
N LEU A 48 -8.79 -4.01 -6.16
CA LEU A 48 -8.91 -5.27 -6.87
C LEU A 48 -9.07 -5.00 -8.37
N LYS A 49 -8.23 -5.64 -9.21
CA LYS A 49 -8.35 -5.69 -10.66
C LYS A 49 -8.53 -7.12 -11.14
N THR A 50 -9.41 -7.28 -12.14
CA THR A 50 -9.67 -8.56 -12.79
C THR A 50 -9.10 -8.55 -14.19
N PHE A 51 -8.57 -9.68 -14.63
CA PHE A 51 -7.99 -9.87 -15.95
C PHE A 51 -8.50 -11.19 -16.54
N ASP A 52 -8.89 -11.16 -17.78
CA ASP A 52 -9.18 -12.34 -18.62
C ASP A 52 -8.06 -12.63 -19.62
N ASP A 53 -7.18 -11.65 -19.87
CA ASP A 53 -5.98 -11.79 -20.69
C ASP A 53 -4.71 -11.84 -19.82
N GLN A 54 -3.86 -12.84 -20.09
CA GLN A 54 -2.62 -13.07 -19.35
C GLN A 54 -1.55 -12.00 -19.65
N ASN A 55 -1.46 -11.52 -20.89
CA ASN A 55 -0.44 -10.55 -21.27
C ASN A 55 -0.74 -9.18 -20.63
N GLU A 56 -2.00 -8.77 -20.62
CA GLU A 56 -2.44 -7.56 -19.94
C GLU A 56 -2.11 -7.64 -18.44
N CYS A 57 -2.43 -8.77 -17.80
CA CYS A 57 -2.12 -9.01 -16.41
C CYS A 57 -0.60 -8.91 -16.14
N LEU A 58 0.23 -9.57 -16.97
CA LEU A 58 1.67 -9.54 -16.86
C LEU A 58 2.23 -8.12 -16.98
N GLN A 59 1.82 -7.38 -18.02
CA GLN A 59 2.26 -5.99 -18.21
C GLN A 59 1.87 -5.11 -17.02
N ARG A 60 0.68 -5.31 -16.47
CA ARG A 60 0.25 -4.58 -15.28
C ARG A 60 1.07 -4.94 -14.04
N ILE A 61 1.41 -6.21 -13.83
CA ILE A 61 2.28 -6.65 -12.73
C ILE A 61 3.68 -6.01 -12.86
N LEU A 62 4.24 -6.00 -14.06
CA LEU A 62 5.56 -5.41 -14.32
C LEU A 62 5.59 -3.89 -14.11
N SER A 63 4.45 -3.21 -14.31
CA SER A 63 4.33 -1.76 -14.09
C SER A 63 4.17 -1.36 -12.62
N LEU A 64 3.93 -2.31 -11.70
CA LEU A 64 3.82 -2.02 -10.28
C LEU A 64 5.17 -1.60 -9.68
N SER A 65 5.13 -0.66 -8.76
CA SER A 65 6.32 -0.29 -7.98
C SER A 65 6.84 -1.50 -7.17
N PRO A 66 8.15 -1.68 -7.05
CA PRO A 66 8.72 -2.67 -6.14
C PRO A 66 8.32 -2.48 -4.66
N GLN A 67 7.80 -1.32 -4.32
CA GLN A 67 7.27 -1.01 -2.99
C GLN A 67 5.81 -1.41 -2.81
N ASP A 68 5.07 -1.65 -3.89
CA ASP A 68 3.71 -2.18 -3.82
C ASP A 68 3.71 -3.67 -3.46
N ARG A 69 2.58 -4.16 -3.02
CA ARG A 69 2.38 -5.56 -2.62
C ARG A 69 1.16 -6.12 -3.33
N LEU A 70 1.42 -7.09 -4.21
CA LEU A 70 0.40 -7.76 -4.99
C LEU A 70 0.05 -9.11 -4.38
N VAL A 71 -1.23 -9.32 -4.15
CA VAL A 71 -1.85 -10.63 -3.91
C VAL A 71 -2.45 -11.08 -5.25
N LEU A 72 -1.93 -12.16 -5.80
CA LEU A 72 -2.37 -12.66 -7.09
C LEU A 72 -3.27 -13.87 -6.92
N ILE A 73 -4.43 -13.85 -7.55
CA ILE A 73 -5.33 -15.00 -7.71
C ILE A 73 -5.26 -15.42 -9.17
N VAL A 74 -4.96 -16.69 -9.43
CA VAL A 74 -4.86 -17.23 -10.79
C VAL A 74 -5.62 -18.53 -10.94
N SER A 75 -6.21 -18.77 -12.10
CA SER A 75 -6.70 -20.11 -12.46
C SER A 75 -5.53 -21.08 -12.66
N GLY A 76 -5.76 -22.38 -12.51
CA GLY A 76 -4.70 -23.40 -12.67
C GLY A 76 -3.99 -23.32 -14.01
N ARG A 77 -4.72 -23.05 -15.10
CA ARG A 77 -4.16 -22.90 -16.44
C ARG A 77 -3.29 -21.66 -16.58
N CYS A 78 -3.81 -20.50 -16.22
CA CYS A 78 -3.07 -19.24 -16.31
C CYS A 78 -1.89 -19.22 -15.34
N GLY A 79 -2.03 -19.83 -14.16
CA GLY A 79 -0.97 -19.89 -13.15
C GLY A 79 0.28 -20.63 -13.64
N ARG A 80 0.13 -21.75 -14.31
CA ARG A 80 1.26 -22.51 -14.87
C ARG A 80 2.12 -21.70 -15.84
N GLN A 81 1.51 -20.78 -16.57
CA GLN A 81 2.20 -19.95 -17.57
C GLN A 81 2.75 -18.66 -16.96
N LEU A 82 2.00 -18.02 -16.07
CA LEU A 82 2.35 -16.72 -15.52
C LEU A 82 3.30 -16.79 -14.34
N VAL A 83 3.08 -17.72 -13.39
CA VAL A 83 3.84 -17.77 -12.13
C VAL A 83 5.35 -17.91 -12.33
N PRO A 84 5.87 -18.74 -13.24
CA PRO A 84 7.31 -18.82 -13.49
C PRO A 84 7.95 -17.48 -13.88
N GLN A 85 7.19 -16.58 -14.52
CA GLN A 85 7.66 -15.28 -15.00
C GLN A 85 7.66 -14.20 -13.94
N ILE A 86 6.90 -14.37 -12.83
CA ILE A 86 6.66 -13.30 -11.88
C ILE A 86 7.00 -13.65 -10.42
N HIS A 87 7.18 -14.93 -10.08
CA HIS A 87 7.34 -15.33 -8.67
C HIS A 87 8.56 -14.72 -7.98
N TYR A 88 9.57 -14.32 -8.73
CA TYR A 88 10.77 -13.67 -8.19
C TYR A 88 10.57 -12.16 -7.96
N LEU A 89 9.55 -11.55 -8.57
CA LEU A 89 9.31 -10.10 -8.46
C LEU A 89 8.97 -9.70 -7.02
N ARG A 90 9.62 -8.66 -6.52
CA ARG A 90 9.44 -8.20 -5.14
C ARG A 90 8.01 -7.74 -4.84
N GLN A 91 7.37 -7.08 -5.80
CA GLN A 91 5.99 -6.62 -5.66
C GLN A 91 4.97 -7.75 -5.56
N VAL A 92 5.28 -8.96 -6.02
CA VAL A 92 4.42 -10.14 -5.84
C VAL A 92 4.64 -10.71 -4.44
N SER A 93 3.67 -10.49 -3.55
CA SER A 93 3.72 -10.89 -2.15
C SER A 93 3.25 -12.34 -1.97
N SER A 94 2.13 -12.68 -2.55
CA SER A 94 1.55 -14.03 -2.45
C SER A 94 0.69 -14.37 -3.65
N ILE A 95 0.60 -15.67 -3.94
CA ILE A 95 -0.16 -16.23 -5.06
C ILE A 95 -1.11 -17.30 -4.53
N TYR A 96 -2.36 -17.26 -4.97
CA TYR A 96 -3.38 -18.26 -4.72
C TYR A 96 -3.84 -18.85 -6.04
N VAL A 97 -3.84 -20.18 -6.15
CA VAL A 97 -4.32 -20.87 -7.33
C VAL A 97 -5.76 -21.33 -7.07
N TYR A 98 -6.70 -20.71 -7.77
CA TYR A 98 -8.12 -21.06 -7.70
C TYR A 98 -8.47 -21.93 -8.90
N CYS A 99 -8.84 -23.19 -8.66
CA CYS A 99 -9.05 -24.17 -9.75
C CYS A 99 -9.96 -25.33 -9.33
N MET A 100 -10.55 -26.01 -10.31
CA MET A 100 -11.42 -27.17 -10.07
C MET A 100 -10.61 -28.44 -9.71
N ASP A 101 -9.42 -28.62 -10.29
CA ASP A 101 -8.57 -29.81 -10.05
C ASP A 101 -7.39 -29.45 -9.15
N LYS A 102 -7.59 -29.68 -7.86
CA LYS A 102 -6.58 -29.41 -6.85
C LYS A 102 -5.33 -30.28 -7.03
N LYS A 103 -5.50 -31.58 -7.24
CA LYS A 103 -4.39 -32.55 -7.31
C LYS A 103 -3.43 -32.25 -8.48
N ALA A 104 -3.98 -31.98 -9.66
CA ALA A 104 -3.17 -31.66 -10.83
C ALA A 104 -2.41 -30.33 -10.67
N ASN A 105 -2.93 -29.39 -9.89
CA ASN A 105 -2.26 -28.12 -9.67
C ASN A 105 -1.28 -28.14 -8.49
N GLU A 106 -1.49 -28.94 -7.46
CA GLU A 106 -0.54 -29.10 -6.35
C GLU A 106 0.83 -29.61 -6.78
N LEU A 107 0.93 -30.33 -7.91
CA LEU A 107 2.19 -30.87 -8.38
C LEU A 107 3.18 -29.78 -8.76
N TRP A 108 2.77 -28.81 -9.58
CA TRP A 108 3.65 -27.76 -10.07
C TRP A 108 3.80 -26.58 -9.08
N THR A 109 2.84 -26.40 -8.18
CA THR A 109 2.85 -25.27 -7.25
C THR A 109 3.91 -25.40 -6.17
N LYS A 110 4.41 -26.59 -5.88
CA LYS A 110 5.42 -26.87 -4.85
C LYS A 110 6.75 -26.18 -5.09
N ASP A 111 7.07 -25.88 -6.34
CA ASP A 111 8.33 -25.25 -6.73
C ASP A 111 8.33 -23.72 -6.48
N PHE A 112 7.18 -23.13 -6.10
CA PHE A 112 7.02 -21.69 -5.97
C PHE A 112 6.62 -21.27 -4.55
N ILE A 113 7.59 -20.82 -3.77
CA ILE A 113 7.41 -20.48 -2.34
C ILE A 113 6.33 -19.39 -2.09
N LYS A 114 6.04 -18.55 -3.11
CA LYS A 114 5.01 -17.51 -3.00
C LYS A 114 3.59 -18.02 -3.21
N ILE A 115 3.43 -19.25 -3.70
CA ILE A 115 2.12 -19.89 -3.76
C ILE A 115 1.74 -20.34 -2.35
N LYS A 116 0.68 -19.77 -1.83
CA LYS A 116 0.20 -20.05 -0.48
C LYS A 116 -0.73 -21.27 -0.43
N SER A 117 -1.58 -21.40 -1.43
CA SER A 117 -2.52 -22.51 -1.48
C SER A 117 -3.09 -22.75 -2.88
N VAL A 118 -3.51 -24.00 -3.12
CA VAL A 118 -4.37 -24.39 -4.24
C VAL A 118 -5.76 -24.63 -3.70
N ILE A 119 -6.76 -23.91 -4.20
CA ILE A 119 -8.09 -23.78 -3.59
C ILE A 119 -9.15 -24.09 -4.64
N VAL A 120 -10.17 -24.83 -4.24
CA VAL A 120 -11.33 -25.20 -5.09
C VAL A 120 -12.55 -24.36 -4.75
N GLU A 121 -12.73 -24.07 -3.45
CA GLU A 121 -13.90 -23.35 -2.97
C GLU A 121 -13.62 -21.86 -2.81
N LEU A 122 -14.51 -21.04 -3.37
CA LEU A 122 -14.38 -19.57 -3.34
C LEU A 122 -14.44 -18.99 -1.92
N LYS A 123 -15.20 -19.63 -1.04
CA LYS A 123 -15.30 -19.25 0.38
C LYS A 123 -13.96 -19.43 1.10
N ASP A 124 -13.26 -20.51 0.82
CA ASP A 124 -11.95 -20.81 1.41
C ASP A 124 -10.89 -19.84 0.90
N LEU A 125 -10.94 -19.49 -0.37
CA LEU A 125 -10.07 -18.46 -0.96
C LEU A 125 -10.19 -17.12 -0.22
N ILE A 126 -11.41 -16.64 -0.04
CA ILE A 126 -11.68 -15.38 0.67
C ILE A 126 -11.20 -15.46 2.12
N HIS A 127 -11.50 -16.57 2.80
CA HIS A 127 -11.09 -16.78 4.19
C HIS A 127 -9.57 -16.75 4.36
N LEU A 128 -8.84 -17.48 3.51
CA LEU A 128 -7.37 -17.53 3.55
C LEU A 128 -6.74 -16.17 3.26
N ILE A 129 -7.23 -15.47 2.22
CA ILE A 129 -6.72 -14.13 1.90
C ILE A 129 -6.94 -13.18 3.07
N LYS A 130 -8.11 -13.24 3.74
CA LYS A 130 -8.42 -12.41 4.91
C LYS A 130 -7.51 -12.72 6.10
N GLN A 131 -7.25 -14.00 6.36
CA GLN A 131 -6.37 -14.44 7.43
C GLN A 131 -4.92 -14.01 7.19
N ASP A 132 -4.42 -14.26 5.98
CA ASP A 132 -3.05 -13.91 5.59
C ASP A 132 -2.83 -12.41 5.55
N GLN A 133 -3.84 -11.62 5.15
CA GLN A 133 -3.71 -10.17 5.08
C GLN A 133 -3.48 -9.52 6.45
N LYS A 134 -4.11 -10.04 7.51
CA LYS A 134 -3.88 -9.57 8.88
C LYS A 134 -2.41 -9.73 9.32
N SER A 135 -1.78 -10.80 8.88
CA SER A 135 -0.35 -11.05 9.15
C SER A 135 0.55 -10.20 8.25
N ARG A 136 0.20 -10.06 6.97
CA ARG A 136 0.97 -9.28 5.98
C ARG A 136 1.05 -7.80 6.32
N ILE A 137 -0.06 -7.17 6.72
CA ILE A 137 -0.08 -5.75 7.11
C ILE A 137 0.97 -5.48 8.20
N LYS A 138 1.12 -6.40 9.15
CA LYS A 138 2.09 -6.24 10.24
C LYS A 138 3.54 -6.44 9.84
N ILE A 139 3.78 -7.26 8.82
CA ILE A 139 5.11 -7.79 8.50
C ILE A 139 5.68 -7.19 7.20
N GLU A 140 4.82 -7.03 6.18
CA GLU A 140 5.24 -6.67 4.82
C GLU A 140 5.04 -5.19 4.49
N GLU A 141 4.45 -4.41 5.39
CA GLU A 141 4.30 -2.98 5.13
C GLU A 141 5.70 -2.33 5.11
N PRO A 142 6.10 -1.76 3.96
CA PRO A 142 7.43 -1.17 3.84
C PRO A 142 7.62 -0.06 4.87
N LEU A 143 8.84 0.12 5.36
CA LEU A 143 9.18 1.25 6.22
C LEU A 143 8.77 2.56 5.54
N SER A 144 8.08 3.43 6.28
CA SER A 144 7.72 4.78 5.82
C SER A 144 8.94 5.68 5.61
N ILE A 145 10.11 5.23 6.05
CA ILE A 145 11.39 5.88 5.81
C ILE A 145 11.81 5.50 4.38
N ASN A 146 11.96 6.47 3.51
CA ASN A 146 12.66 6.31 2.23
C ASN A 146 14.12 5.98 2.53
N ILE A 147 14.40 4.70 2.81
CA ILE A 147 15.75 4.19 2.82
C ILE A 147 16.11 4.09 1.35
N PHE A 148 16.84 5.06 0.96
CA PHE A 148 17.33 5.44 -0.34
C PHE A 148 17.68 4.22 -1.18
N GLN A 149 16.85 3.94 -2.20
CA GLN A 149 17.21 3.00 -3.25
C GLN A 149 18.33 3.62 -4.08
N ASN A 150 19.54 3.16 -3.86
CA ASN A 150 20.58 3.32 -4.87
C ASN A 150 20.08 2.58 -6.11
N SER A 151 19.65 3.32 -7.13
CA SER A 151 19.52 2.78 -8.47
C SER A 151 20.88 2.22 -8.89
N THR A 152 20.97 0.92 -9.01
CA THR A 152 22.18 0.09 -9.15
C THR A 152 22.97 0.28 -10.43
N ASN A 153 22.97 1.46 -11.08
CA ASN A 153 23.65 1.63 -12.36
C ASN A 153 24.43 2.93 -12.54
N LYS A 154 24.99 3.55 -11.46
CA LYS A 154 26.03 4.56 -11.69
C LYS A 154 27.10 4.47 -10.60
N ARG A 155 28.34 4.25 -11.02
CA ARG A 155 29.57 4.17 -10.23
C ARG A 155 29.93 5.43 -9.44
N ASP A 156 29.15 6.49 -9.51
CA ASP A 156 29.44 7.82 -8.93
C ASP A 156 28.24 8.44 -8.20
N GLN A 157 27.44 7.70 -7.45
CA GLN A 157 26.51 8.35 -6.53
C GLN A 157 27.23 8.67 -5.22
N SER A 158 27.70 9.90 -5.14
CA SER A 158 28.17 10.58 -3.95
C SER A 158 27.19 10.40 -2.77
N THR A 159 27.69 10.29 -1.56
CA THR A 159 26.95 10.39 -0.29
C THR A 159 26.00 11.60 -0.25
N THR A 160 26.26 12.61 -1.07
CA THR A 160 25.43 13.80 -1.29
C THR A 160 24.03 13.46 -1.85
N GLY A 161 23.87 12.43 -2.69
CA GLY A 161 22.56 12.04 -3.23
C GLY A 161 21.65 11.37 -2.22
N LEU A 162 22.21 10.60 -1.30
CA LEU A 162 21.47 10.00 -0.18
C LEU A 162 20.95 11.08 0.77
N ASN A 163 21.81 12.03 1.12
CA ASN A 163 21.46 13.15 1.98
C ASN A 163 20.42 14.08 1.32
N GLY A 164 20.48 14.25 -0.01
CA GLY A 164 19.55 15.10 -0.76
C GLY A 164 18.08 14.66 -0.63
N ASN A 165 17.78 13.39 -0.83
CA ASN A 165 16.41 12.87 -0.70
C ASN A 165 15.89 12.94 0.74
N PHE A 166 16.75 12.67 1.72
CA PHE A 166 16.39 12.80 3.13
C PHE A 166 16.07 14.25 3.49
N VAL A 167 16.94 15.18 3.12
CA VAL A 167 16.73 16.62 3.33
C VAL A 167 15.47 17.09 2.61
N HIS A 168 15.24 16.65 1.36
CA HIS A 168 14.01 16.97 0.64
C HIS A 168 12.76 16.49 1.39
N SER A 169 12.76 15.25 1.92
CA SER A 169 11.64 14.72 2.70
C SER A 169 11.40 15.52 3.98
N LEU A 170 12.47 15.89 4.71
CA LEU A 170 12.37 16.72 5.90
C LEU A 170 11.81 18.12 5.58
N LEU A 171 12.32 18.75 4.52
CA LEU A 171 11.84 20.07 4.09
C LEU A 171 10.37 20.01 3.64
N LEU A 172 9.97 18.98 2.90
CA LEU A 172 8.59 18.78 2.50
C LEU A 172 7.67 18.70 3.72
N ILE A 173 8.01 17.87 4.71
CA ILE A 173 7.23 17.74 5.94
C ILE A 173 7.20 19.07 6.72
N ASP A 174 8.33 19.77 6.85
CA ASP A 174 8.39 21.06 7.55
C ASP A 174 7.49 22.12 6.86
N VAL A 175 7.50 22.15 5.53
CA VAL A 175 6.62 23.04 4.75
C VAL A 175 5.15 22.69 5.01
N LEU A 176 4.77 21.41 4.92
CA LEU A 176 3.39 20.95 5.14
C LEU A 176 2.89 21.27 6.54
N ILE A 177 3.73 21.13 7.57
CA ILE A 177 3.40 21.47 8.95
C ILE A 177 3.13 22.97 9.12
N ARG A 178 3.89 23.83 8.43
CA ARG A 178 3.75 25.29 8.50
C ARG A 178 2.61 25.85 7.66
N MET A 179 2.17 25.12 6.65
CA MET A 179 1.07 25.54 5.78
C MET A 179 -0.24 25.60 6.55
N LYS A 180 -0.99 26.70 6.34
CA LYS A 180 -2.35 26.79 6.87
C LYS A 180 -3.26 25.81 6.16
N SER A 181 -4.07 25.10 6.91
CA SER A 181 -5.15 24.27 6.39
C SER A 181 -6.47 25.02 6.54
N ILE A 182 -7.37 24.81 5.59
CA ILE A 182 -8.72 25.35 5.58
C ILE A 182 -9.72 24.19 5.59
N GLU A 183 -10.94 24.47 5.99
CA GLU A 183 -11.99 23.42 6.11
C GLU A 183 -12.26 22.69 4.78
N SER A 184 -12.03 23.37 3.65
CA SER A 184 -12.15 22.72 2.33
C SER A 184 -11.17 21.58 2.10
N ASP A 185 -10.00 21.58 2.75
CA ASP A 185 -9.00 20.54 2.59
C ASP A 185 -9.49 19.20 3.14
N LYS A 186 -10.09 19.25 4.33
CA LYS A 186 -10.72 18.06 4.93
C LYS A 186 -11.85 17.55 4.03
N LYS A 187 -12.67 18.43 3.47
CA LYS A 187 -13.75 18.05 2.56
C LYS A 187 -13.23 17.39 1.28
N GLN A 188 -12.17 17.93 0.67
CA GLN A 188 -11.54 17.36 -0.53
C GLN A 188 -10.94 15.99 -0.24
N LEU A 189 -10.22 15.81 0.87
CA LEU A 189 -9.70 14.51 1.28
C LEU A 189 -10.83 13.49 1.45
N ILE A 190 -11.90 13.84 2.11
CA ILE A 190 -13.05 12.95 2.32
C ILE A 190 -13.72 12.58 1.01
N GLN A 191 -13.90 13.53 0.09
CA GLN A 191 -14.46 13.25 -1.24
C GLN A 191 -13.58 12.28 -2.03
N LEU A 192 -12.26 12.47 -1.99
CA LEU A 192 -11.30 11.56 -2.60
C LEU A 192 -11.42 10.15 -2.01
N CYS A 193 -11.44 10.03 -0.68
CA CYS A 193 -11.58 8.75 -0.01
C CYS A 193 -12.93 8.09 -0.30
N LYS A 194 -14.03 8.83 -0.32
CA LYS A 194 -15.36 8.29 -0.70
C LYS A 194 -15.38 7.76 -2.12
N LYS A 195 -14.69 8.41 -3.06
CA LYS A 195 -14.54 7.95 -4.44
C LYS A 195 -13.68 6.68 -4.52
N GLU A 196 -12.54 6.65 -3.83
CA GLU A 196 -11.65 5.50 -3.81
C GLU A 196 -12.32 4.26 -3.23
N TYR A 197 -13.05 4.42 -2.13
CA TYR A 197 -13.70 3.33 -1.39
C TYR A 197 -15.16 3.08 -1.78
N GLN A 198 -15.64 3.57 -2.93
CA GLN A 198 -17.05 3.49 -3.34
C GLN A 198 -17.65 2.06 -3.33
N ASN A 199 -16.80 1.02 -3.48
CA ASN A 199 -17.20 -0.38 -3.49
C ASN A 199 -16.76 -1.13 -2.21
N ASN A 200 -16.41 -0.39 -1.14
CA ASN A 200 -15.95 -0.95 0.12
C ASN A 200 -16.69 -0.31 1.30
N ASN A 201 -17.82 -0.91 1.68
CA ASN A 201 -18.68 -0.38 2.72
C ASN A 201 -17.98 -0.23 4.07
N ASN A 202 -17.05 -1.14 4.41
CA ASN A 202 -16.32 -1.08 5.66
C ASN A 202 -15.47 0.19 5.74
N GLU A 203 -14.76 0.53 4.68
CA GLU A 203 -13.96 1.74 4.63
C GLU A 203 -14.82 3.00 4.52
N LEU A 204 -15.95 2.97 3.81
CA LEU A 204 -16.88 4.10 3.76
C LEU A 204 -17.46 4.47 5.14
N VAL A 205 -17.69 3.48 5.99
CA VAL A 205 -18.09 3.72 7.39
C VAL A 205 -16.97 4.43 8.14
N LEU A 206 -15.71 3.98 8.01
CA LEU A 206 -14.55 4.62 8.64
C LEU A 206 -14.31 6.05 8.11
N VAL A 207 -14.48 6.28 6.83
CA VAL A 207 -14.39 7.62 6.22
C VAL A 207 -15.49 8.55 6.78
N SER A 208 -16.72 8.03 6.95
CA SER A 208 -17.84 8.79 7.50
C SER A 208 -17.64 9.09 9.00
N GLU A 209 -17.07 8.15 9.74
CA GLU A 209 -16.68 8.36 11.14
C GLU A 209 -15.59 9.43 11.25
N PHE A 210 -14.56 9.37 10.40
CA PHE A 210 -13.52 10.38 10.35
C PHE A 210 -14.07 11.77 10.00
N GLU A 211 -14.99 11.84 9.04
CA GLU A 211 -15.64 13.10 8.66
C GLU A 211 -16.32 13.79 9.86
N LYS A 212 -17.03 13.01 10.71
CA LYS A 212 -17.80 13.51 11.86
C LYS A 212 -16.94 13.75 13.09
N ASP A 213 -16.03 12.83 13.40
CA ASP A 213 -15.40 12.71 14.71
C ASP A 213 -13.92 13.11 14.73
N TYR A 214 -13.32 13.42 13.56
CA TYR A 214 -11.93 13.87 13.55
C TYR A 214 -11.75 15.20 14.26
N ARG A 215 -10.89 15.17 15.25
CA ARG A 215 -10.42 16.36 16.01
C ARG A 215 -8.90 16.25 16.15
N LYS A 216 -8.23 17.40 16.21
CA LYS A 216 -6.76 17.48 16.33
C LYS A 216 -6.21 16.69 17.53
N GLU A 217 -6.96 16.64 18.63
CA GLU A 217 -6.58 15.92 19.86
C GLU A 217 -6.60 14.38 19.67
N LYS A 218 -7.23 13.89 18.62
CA LYS A 218 -7.32 12.48 18.27
C LYS A 218 -6.47 12.10 17.05
N ALA A 219 -5.59 12.99 16.57
CA ALA A 219 -4.85 12.78 15.34
C ALA A 219 -3.96 11.52 15.39
N VAL A 220 -3.21 11.33 16.47
CA VAL A 220 -2.36 10.13 16.67
C VAL A 220 -3.24 8.89 16.80
N TRP A 221 -4.36 8.94 17.51
CA TRP A 221 -5.28 7.82 17.62
C TRP A 221 -5.83 7.38 16.24
N TRP A 222 -6.25 8.35 15.40
CA TRP A 222 -6.67 8.06 14.04
C TRP A 222 -5.55 7.46 13.19
N TYR A 223 -4.33 7.97 13.33
CA TYR A 223 -3.17 7.47 12.59
C TYR A 223 -2.75 6.06 13.01
N THR A 224 -2.90 5.69 14.28
CA THR A 224 -2.53 4.35 14.77
C THR A 224 -3.63 3.30 14.60
N ARG A 225 -4.83 3.74 14.23
CA ARG A 225 -5.96 2.85 13.95
C ARG A 225 -5.79 2.18 12.59
N ASP A 226 -6.14 0.90 12.47
CA ASP A 226 -6.24 0.23 11.17
C ASP A 226 -7.39 0.84 10.36
N SER A 227 -7.06 1.78 9.49
CA SER A 227 -8.00 2.55 8.68
C SER A 227 -7.34 3.08 7.41
N PHE A 228 -8.15 3.59 6.51
CA PHE A 228 -7.70 4.27 5.30
C PHE A 228 -6.65 5.34 5.59
N LEU A 229 -6.79 6.08 6.70
CA LEU A 229 -5.90 7.18 7.05
C LEU A 229 -4.43 6.71 7.15
N TYR A 230 -4.20 5.65 7.93
CA TYR A 230 -2.87 5.05 8.09
C TYR A 230 -2.32 4.56 6.75
N ARG A 231 -3.11 3.78 6.00
CA ARG A 231 -2.65 3.13 4.78
C ARG A 231 -2.33 4.13 3.67
N VAL A 232 -3.23 5.09 3.43
CA VAL A 232 -3.07 6.10 2.36
C VAL A 232 -1.97 7.09 2.70
N LEU A 233 -1.93 7.61 3.94
CA LEU A 233 -0.92 8.57 4.37
C LEU A 233 0.48 7.97 4.31
N ASN A 234 0.68 6.74 4.82
CA ASN A 234 1.99 6.10 4.77
C ASN A 234 2.45 5.80 3.34
N LYS A 235 1.54 5.39 2.45
CA LYS A 235 1.91 5.27 1.03
C LYS A 235 2.27 6.63 0.43
N ALA A 236 1.49 7.67 0.67
CA ALA A 236 1.76 9.01 0.17
C ALA A 236 3.14 9.53 0.62
N LEU A 237 3.49 9.33 1.90
CA LEU A 237 4.80 9.68 2.45
C LEU A 237 5.92 8.88 1.78
N ARG A 238 5.74 7.60 1.56
CA ARG A 238 6.74 6.71 0.97
C ARG A 238 7.02 7.04 -0.48
N VAL A 239 5.98 7.26 -1.28
CA VAL A 239 6.12 7.60 -2.71
C VAL A 239 6.26 9.09 -2.97
N GLN A 240 6.23 9.91 -1.91
CA GLN A 240 6.30 11.39 -1.98
C GLN A 240 5.22 11.98 -2.90
N ASN A 241 4.00 11.47 -2.83
CA ASN A 241 2.88 12.02 -3.58
C ASN A 241 2.47 13.38 -2.99
N ILE A 242 2.99 14.46 -3.59
CA ILE A 242 2.86 15.82 -3.08
C ILE A 242 1.39 16.25 -3.01
N ASP A 243 0.59 15.93 -4.02
CA ASP A 243 -0.82 16.30 -4.10
C ASP A 243 -1.62 15.66 -2.95
N LEU A 244 -1.37 14.37 -2.71
CA LEU A 244 -2.02 13.64 -1.64
C LEU A 244 -1.53 14.12 -0.26
N LEU A 245 -0.22 14.33 -0.10
CA LEU A 245 0.35 14.90 1.13
C LEU A 245 -0.18 16.30 1.43
N PHE A 246 -0.42 17.11 0.39
CA PHE A 246 -1.03 18.42 0.54
C PHE A 246 -2.44 18.32 1.12
N LEU A 247 -3.25 17.35 0.69
CA LEU A 247 -4.58 17.10 1.27
C LEU A 247 -4.48 16.62 2.73
N PHE A 248 -3.46 15.83 3.06
CA PHE A 248 -3.23 15.34 4.43
C PHE A 248 -2.53 16.33 5.36
N ARG A 249 -2.11 17.52 4.89
CA ARG A 249 -1.27 18.43 5.68
C ARG A 249 -1.84 18.82 7.05
N PHE A 250 -3.17 18.91 7.17
CA PHE A 250 -3.81 19.19 8.46
C PHE A 250 -3.61 18.03 9.45
N VAL A 251 -3.74 16.80 8.99
CA VAL A 251 -3.50 15.57 9.80
C VAL A 251 -2.02 15.49 10.19
N ILE A 252 -1.11 15.70 9.24
CA ILE A 252 0.35 15.67 9.48
C ILE A 252 0.72 16.69 10.55
N ARG A 253 0.21 17.91 10.45
CA ARG A 253 0.43 18.97 11.44
C ARG A 253 -0.12 18.59 12.81
N ASP A 254 -1.35 18.07 12.87
CA ASP A 254 -1.99 17.73 14.14
C ASP A 254 -1.26 16.55 14.83
N ILE A 255 -0.80 15.54 14.06
CA ILE A 255 0.07 14.47 14.55
C ILE A 255 1.37 15.05 15.11
N TYR A 256 2.05 15.92 14.35
CA TYR A 256 3.29 16.55 14.79
C TYR A 256 3.10 17.32 16.12
N GLN A 257 2.04 18.11 16.25
CA GLN A 257 1.75 18.87 17.46
C GLN A 257 1.49 17.95 18.66
N GLN A 258 0.72 16.87 18.47
CA GLN A 258 0.48 15.90 19.53
C GLN A 258 1.77 15.18 19.93
N LEU A 259 2.58 14.71 18.98
CA LEU A 259 3.87 14.06 19.29
C LEU A 259 4.82 15.00 20.06
N LYS A 260 4.88 16.29 19.65
CA LYS A 260 5.67 17.28 20.35
C LYS A 260 5.20 17.50 21.79
N GLN A 261 3.89 17.50 22.01
CA GLN A 261 3.30 17.66 23.34
C GLN A 261 3.61 16.50 24.28
N TYR A 262 3.64 15.26 23.74
CA TYR A 262 3.86 14.03 24.50
C TYR A 262 5.28 13.45 24.35
N GLN A 263 6.20 14.27 23.85
CA GLN A 263 7.59 13.85 23.68
C GLN A 263 8.20 13.47 25.03
N GLN A 264 8.76 12.25 25.10
CA GLN A 264 9.50 11.79 26.27
C GLN A 264 10.82 12.55 26.41
N GLN A 265 11.14 12.96 27.62
CA GLN A 265 12.38 13.68 27.91
C GLN A 265 13.58 12.75 28.11
N SER A 266 13.29 11.51 28.51
CA SER A 266 14.33 10.48 28.71
C SER A 266 14.39 9.53 27.51
N PRO A 267 15.57 9.09 27.09
CA PRO A 267 15.72 8.08 26.06
C PRO A 267 15.02 6.78 26.46
N ILE A 268 14.23 6.22 25.53
CA ILE A 268 13.58 4.91 25.70
C ILE A 268 14.09 3.96 24.62
N CYS A 269 14.28 2.70 24.98
CA CYS A 269 14.62 1.66 24.02
C CYS A 269 13.32 1.03 23.50
N VAL A 270 13.17 1.00 22.17
CA VAL A 270 12.01 0.39 21.50
C VAL A 270 12.48 -0.65 20.49
N PHE A 271 11.66 -1.68 20.28
CA PHE A 271 11.93 -2.74 19.32
C PHE A 271 10.83 -2.77 18.26
N ARG A 272 11.22 -2.96 16.99
CA ARG A 272 10.30 -3.15 15.88
C ARG A 272 10.67 -4.42 15.12
N GLY A 273 9.73 -5.36 15.04
CA GLY A 273 9.83 -6.52 14.15
C GLY A 273 9.29 -6.17 12.75
N GLN A 274 10.09 -6.43 11.71
CA GLN A 274 9.69 -6.23 10.34
C GLN A 274 10.42 -7.19 9.41
N VAL A 275 9.70 -7.75 8.43
CA VAL A 275 10.31 -8.50 7.34
C VAL A 275 10.82 -7.52 6.29
N MET A 276 12.08 -7.66 5.92
CA MET A 276 12.72 -6.87 4.88
C MET A 276 13.60 -7.74 3.99
N SER A 277 13.85 -7.28 2.78
CA SER A 277 14.79 -7.95 1.89
C SER A 277 16.23 -7.80 2.38
N ILE A 278 17.11 -8.70 1.92
CA ILE A 278 18.55 -8.61 2.22
C ILE A 278 19.13 -7.27 1.74
N ASP A 279 18.67 -6.75 0.61
CA ASP A 279 19.12 -5.47 0.06
C ASP A 279 18.69 -4.30 0.94
N GLU A 280 17.46 -4.31 1.46
CA GLU A 280 17.00 -3.32 2.43
C GLU A 280 17.82 -3.38 3.72
N LEU A 281 18.09 -4.58 4.23
CA LEU A 281 18.90 -4.78 5.42
C LEU A 281 20.32 -4.26 5.21
N ASN A 282 20.94 -4.54 4.07
CA ASN A 282 22.27 -4.05 3.73
C ASN A 282 22.29 -2.53 3.57
N THR A 283 21.26 -1.94 3.01
CA THR A 283 21.11 -0.49 2.91
C THR A 283 20.96 0.15 4.28
N LEU A 284 20.14 -0.41 5.17
CA LEU A 284 20.02 0.03 6.55
C LEU A 284 21.36 -0.04 7.29
N ARG A 285 22.07 -1.15 7.21
CA ARG A 285 23.39 -1.31 7.86
C ARG A 285 24.38 -0.25 7.41
N LYS A 286 24.43 0.07 6.12
CA LYS A 286 25.28 1.13 5.56
C LYS A 286 24.87 2.53 6.02
N SER A 287 23.60 2.72 6.36
CA SER A 287 23.02 4.02 6.72
C SER A 287 23.07 4.33 8.23
N ILE A 288 23.40 3.36 9.09
CA ILE A 288 23.41 3.53 10.56
C ILE A 288 24.21 4.75 11.01
N ASN A 289 25.36 5.01 10.40
CA ASN A 289 26.23 6.16 10.76
C ASN A 289 25.87 7.46 10.04
N ILE A 290 24.97 7.42 9.06
CA ILE A 290 24.62 8.56 8.20
C ILE A 290 23.29 9.19 8.65
N ILE A 291 22.32 8.37 9.06
CA ILE A 291 20.94 8.80 9.34
C ILE A 291 20.66 9.00 10.84
N PHE A 292 21.39 8.30 11.72
CA PHE A 292 21.10 8.23 13.14
C PHE A 292 22.14 8.94 14.02
N ARG A 293 22.90 9.84 13.47
CA ARG A 293 23.69 10.84 14.21
C ARG A 293 22.92 12.17 14.21
#